data_325a54fcbb2fcb7d0717610c36748e3e
#
_entry.id   325a54fcbb2fcb7d0717610c36748e3e
#
_cell.length_a   1.000
_cell.length_b   1.000
_cell.length_c   1.000
_cell.angle_alpha   90.00
_cell.angle_beta   90.00
_cell.angle_gamma   90.00
#
_symmetry.space_group_name_H-M   'P 1'
#
loop_
_entity.id
_entity.type
_entity.pdbx_description
1 polymer ?
#
loop_
_entity_poly.entity_id
_entity_poly.type
_entity_poly.pdbx_seq_one_letter_code
_entity_poly.pdbx_strand_id
1 'polypeptide(L)'
;MTSTDARRPAALPCSLRLAIGGALIALMSLNAQAEDGKTAPPPSPDILLGPLFNDVQSAKLFADQKTFADAIPNSDPLMILADYRMQKNQASFDLRHFVELNFTLPKENDTYAPPKGQTLRQHIDGLWPVLTRSTVEVEKWDSLLPLPKPYVVPGGRFREVYYWDSYFTMLGLAESGHWDKIEDMVANFAAEIDAWGHIPNGNRTYYLSRSQPPFFSFMVSLLATHDGDQVLKTYQPQLEKEYRYWMAGADALAPGSADKRAVRMADGALLNRYWDDNDTPRPESWLDDVKTAKSNPNRPATEIYRDLRSAAASGWDFSSRWMDNPQQLATIRTTSIVPVDLNALMFHLEKTLARASKASGDSAGATQYDALANARQQAIEKYLWNDKEGWYAD
;
A
#
# COMPACT_ATOMS: atom_id res chain seq x y z
N MET A 1 -60.48 34.02 50.71
CA MET A 1 -61.16 32.75 50.59
C MET A 1 -60.13 31.74 50.10
N THR A 2 -59.76 30.96 51.03
CA THR A 2 -59.41 29.53 51.13
C THR A 2 -58.20 29.11 50.30
N SER A 3 -57.01 28.93 50.95
CA SER A 3 -56.58 27.78 51.77
C SER A 3 -56.53 26.49 50.93
N THR A 4 -55.36 25.89 50.81
CA THR A 4 -54.72 24.84 51.64
C THR A 4 -53.48 24.36 50.88
N ASP A 5 -52.33 24.42 51.42
CA ASP A 5 -51.60 23.57 52.36
C ASP A 5 -51.51 22.09 51.91
N ALA A 6 -50.26 21.61 51.71
CA ALA A 6 -49.81 20.35 52.23
C ALA A 6 -48.43 19.90 51.72
N ARG A 7 -47.46 20.02 52.58
CA ARG A 7 -46.56 18.99 53.10
C ARG A 7 -45.60 18.25 52.15
N ARG A 8 -44.29 18.56 52.34
CA ARG A 8 -43.17 17.64 52.12
C ARG A 8 -43.22 16.45 53.11
N PRO A 9 -42.64 15.34 52.72
CA PRO A 9 -41.82 14.60 53.68
C PRO A 9 -40.38 14.33 53.21
N ALA A 10 -39.48 14.59 54.16
CA ALA A 10 -38.43 13.78 54.73
C ALA A 10 -37.39 13.10 53.81
N ALA A 11 -36.15 13.55 54.04
CA ALA A 11 -34.91 12.88 53.66
C ALA A 11 -34.71 11.58 54.46
N LEU A 12 -34.13 10.56 53.83
CA LEU A 12 -33.47 9.40 54.45
C LEU A 12 -32.17 9.06 53.69
N PRO A 13 -31.21 8.31 54.28
CA PRO A 13 -29.82 8.68 54.30
C PRO A 13 -28.96 7.94 53.22
N CYS A 14 -27.75 8.49 53.14
CA CYS A 14 -26.55 7.98 52.47
C CYS A 14 -26.37 6.47 52.61
N SER A 15 -26.35 5.72 51.50
CA SER A 15 -25.76 4.40 51.42
C SER A 15 -24.66 4.40 50.34
N LEU A 16 -23.48 4.16 50.84
CA LEU A 16 -22.22 3.84 50.21
C LEU A 16 -22.42 3.01 48.92
N ARG A 17 -22.18 3.57 47.73
CA ARG A 17 -22.03 2.81 46.47
C ARG A 17 -20.57 2.78 46.12
N LEU A 18 -19.99 1.58 46.30
CA LEU A 18 -18.73 1.17 45.70
C LEU A 18 -18.71 1.52 44.23
N ALA A 19 -17.83 2.38 43.80
CA ALA A 19 -17.53 2.62 42.39
C ALA A 19 -16.66 1.47 41.88
N ILE A 20 -17.30 0.45 41.32
CA ILE A 20 -16.61 -0.50 40.45
C ILE A 20 -16.45 0.22 39.11
N GLY A 21 -15.23 0.72 38.86
CA GLY A 21 -14.79 1.26 37.57
C GLY A 21 -14.68 0.13 36.56
N GLY A 22 -15.80 -0.24 35.96
CA GLY A 22 -15.81 -1.06 34.75
C GLY A 22 -15.38 -0.21 33.57
N ALA A 23 -14.17 -0.37 33.11
CA ALA A 23 -13.77 0.10 31.79
C ALA A 23 -14.60 -0.66 30.76
N LEU A 24 -15.67 -0.05 30.27
CA LEU A 24 -16.34 -0.49 29.06
C LEU A 24 -15.36 -0.24 27.89
N ILE A 25 -14.63 -1.29 27.52
CA ILE A 25 -14.03 -1.36 26.20
C ILE A 25 -15.21 -1.44 25.24
N ALA A 26 -15.50 -0.34 24.55
CA ALA A 26 -16.41 -0.32 23.44
C ALA A 26 -15.81 -1.26 22.37
N LEU A 27 -16.33 -2.48 22.29
CA LEU A 27 -16.26 -3.29 21.08
C LEU A 27 -17.06 -2.50 20.04
N MET A 28 -16.39 -1.65 19.29
CA MET A 28 -16.90 -1.24 18.00
C MET A 28 -16.90 -2.49 17.13
N SER A 29 -18.06 -3.15 17.06
CA SER A 29 -18.37 -4.05 15.99
C SER A 29 -18.24 -3.27 14.69
N LEU A 30 -17.13 -3.48 13.97
CA LEU A 30 -16.99 -3.11 12.58
C LEU A 30 -18.01 -3.93 11.78
N ASN A 31 -19.27 -3.51 11.81
CA ASN A 31 -20.21 -3.80 10.75
C ASN A 31 -19.92 -2.83 9.60
N ALA A 32 -18.78 -3.02 8.93
CA ALA A 32 -18.67 -2.62 7.54
C ALA A 32 -19.64 -3.55 6.79
N GLN A 33 -20.78 -3.01 6.38
CA GLN A 33 -21.64 -3.68 5.42
C GLN A 33 -20.79 -3.88 4.17
N ALA A 34 -20.42 -5.14 3.92
CA ALA A 34 -19.80 -5.55 2.68
C ALA A 34 -20.85 -5.36 1.58
N GLU A 35 -20.70 -4.31 0.80
CA GLU A 35 -21.24 -4.28 -0.54
C GLU A 35 -20.50 -5.40 -1.29
N ASP A 36 -21.26 -6.33 -1.86
CA ASP A 36 -20.80 -7.46 -2.70
C ASP A 36 -20.08 -8.66 -2.03
N GLY A 37 -20.51 -9.15 -0.87
CA GLY A 37 -20.16 -10.51 -0.43
C GLY A 37 -18.67 -10.86 -0.26
N LYS A 38 -17.77 -9.89 -0.38
CA LYS A 38 -16.33 -10.05 -0.19
C LYS A 38 -15.98 -9.86 1.30
N THR A 39 -15.35 -10.86 1.90
CA THR A 39 -14.80 -10.74 3.25
C THR A 39 -13.66 -9.69 3.25
N ALA A 40 -13.74 -8.74 4.18
CA ALA A 40 -12.65 -7.79 4.38
C ALA A 40 -11.33 -8.53 4.66
N PRO A 41 -10.19 -8.02 4.16
CA PRO A 41 -8.90 -8.64 4.45
C PRO A 41 -8.60 -8.58 5.95
N PRO A 42 -7.79 -9.51 6.48
CA PRO A 42 -7.36 -9.44 7.86
C PRO A 42 -6.63 -8.11 8.13
N PRO A 43 -6.71 -7.58 9.37
CA PRO A 43 -5.93 -6.40 9.75
C PRO A 43 -4.43 -6.62 9.51
N SER A 44 -3.70 -5.53 9.25
CA SER A 44 -2.24 -5.60 9.17
C SER A 44 -1.62 -6.09 10.47
N PRO A 45 -0.44 -6.73 10.45
CA PRO A 45 0.16 -7.36 11.63
C PRO A 45 0.39 -6.42 12.81
N ASP A 46 0.71 -5.16 12.57
CA ASP A 46 0.88 -4.14 13.61
C ASP A 46 -0.44 -3.82 14.33
N ILE A 47 -1.56 -3.82 13.61
CA ILE A 47 -2.91 -3.66 14.19
C ILE A 47 -3.33 -4.94 14.90
N LEU A 48 -3.13 -6.09 14.24
CA LEU A 48 -3.55 -7.40 14.74
C LEU A 48 -2.86 -7.78 16.04
N LEU A 49 -1.54 -7.51 16.14
CA LEU A 49 -0.69 -7.92 17.27
C LEU A 49 -0.38 -6.77 18.24
N GLY A 50 -0.64 -5.52 17.86
CA GLY A 50 -0.53 -4.35 18.72
C GLY A 50 0.76 -4.28 19.56
N PRO A 51 0.67 -4.33 20.91
CA PRO A 51 1.85 -4.22 21.77
C PRO A 51 2.91 -5.30 21.55
N LEU A 52 2.51 -6.53 21.23
CA LEU A 52 3.47 -7.61 20.91
C LEU A 52 4.29 -7.26 19.67
N PHE A 53 3.66 -6.74 18.63
CA PHE A 53 4.35 -6.30 17.41
C PHE A 53 5.41 -5.24 17.73
N ASN A 54 5.02 -4.22 18.50
CA ASN A 54 5.90 -3.13 18.88
C ASN A 54 7.09 -3.62 19.73
N ASP A 55 6.85 -4.53 20.67
CA ASP A 55 7.88 -5.07 21.55
C ASP A 55 8.88 -5.94 20.78
N VAL A 56 8.42 -6.78 19.83
CA VAL A 56 9.27 -7.59 18.93
C VAL A 56 10.15 -6.71 18.04
N GLN A 57 9.58 -5.70 17.41
CA GLN A 57 10.32 -4.78 16.55
C GLN A 57 11.33 -3.94 17.34
N SER A 58 10.95 -3.46 18.52
CA SER A 58 11.82 -2.69 19.42
C SER A 58 13.01 -3.53 19.93
N ALA A 59 12.78 -4.80 20.23
CA ALA A 59 13.81 -5.73 20.69
C ALA A 59 14.79 -6.16 19.60
N LYS A 60 14.51 -5.85 18.32
CA LYS A 60 15.31 -6.26 17.16
C LYS A 60 15.57 -7.78 17.13
N LEU A 61 14.51 -8.57 17.38
CA LEU A 61 14.66 -10.03 17.40
C LEU A 61 15.16 -10.59 16.06
N PHE A 62 14.87 -9.94 14.97
CA PHE A 62 15.27 -10.32 13.62
C PHE A 62 16.13 -9.24 12.99
N ALA A 63 17.08 -9.64 12.14
CA ALA A 63 17.94 -8.72 11.41
C ALA A 63 17.12 -7.85 10.43
N ASP A 64 16.09 -8.45 9.82
CA ASP A 64 15.13 -7.79 8.95
C ASP A 64 13.78 -7.65 9.66
N GLN A 65 13.29 -6.41 9.81
CA GLN A 65 12.02 -6.11 10.46
C GLN A 65 10.81 -6.70 9.73
N LYS A 66 10.93 -6.88 8.40
CA LYS A 66 9.90 -7.52 7.58
C LYS A 66 9.68 -8.99 7.99
N THR A 67 10.65 -9.66 8.57
CA THR A 67 10.52 -11.05 9.03
C THR A 67 9.33 -11.24 9.97
N PHE A 68 9.14 -10.34 10.93
CA PHE A 68 7.99 -10.44 11.84
C PHE A 68 6.69 -9.89 11.24
N ALA A 69 6.77 -8.90 10.36
CA ALA A 69 5.60 -8.43 9.61
C ALA A 69 5.00 -9.52 8.69
N ASP A 70 5.83 -10.46 8.25
CA ASP A 70 5.42 -11.61 7.42
C ASP A 70 5.15 -12.89 8.23
N ALA A 71 5.33 -12.87 9.55
CA ALA A 71 5.13 -14.02 10.40
C ALA A 71 3.64 -14.37 10.51
N ILE A 72 3.32 -15.65 10.40
CA ILE A 72 1.94 -16.16 10.43
C ILE A 72 1.64 -16.67 11.84
N PRO A 73 0.61 -16.14 12.52
CA PRO A 73 0.17 -16.67 13.81
C PRO A 73 -0.26 -18.14 13.70
N ASN A 74 0.27 -19.02 14.57
CA ASN A 74 -0.07 -20.46 14.61
C ASN A 74 -1.43 -20.74 15.26
N SER A 75 -2.02 -19.74 15.94
CA SER A 75 -3.34 -19.80 16.59
C SER A 75 -4.02 -18.43 16.56
N ASP A 76 -5.22 -18.33 17.14
CA ASP A 76 -5.96 -17.07 17.19
C ASP A 76 -5.11 -15.95 17.81
N PRO A 77 -4.84 -14.84 17.11
CA PRO A 77 -4.04 -13.73 17.61
C PRO A 77 -4.52 -13.17 18.96
N LEU A 78 -5.82 -13.23 19.26
CA LEU A 78 -6.35 -12.79 20.56
C LEU A 78 -5.87 -13.71 21.69
N MET A 79 -5.75 -15.01 21.44
CA MET A 79 -5.21 -15.97 22.41
C MET A 79 -3.72 -15.74 22.60
N ILE A 80 -2.96 -15.57 21.52
CA ILE A 80 -1.53 -15.23 21.59
C ILE A 80 -1.30 -13.95 22.40
N LEU A 81 -2.10 -12.91 22.18
CA LEU A 81 -2.01 -11.65 22.91
C LEU A 81 -2.39 -11.80 24.40
N ALA A 82 -3.37 -12.66 24.74
CA ALA A 82 -3.71 -12.94 26.12
C ALA A 82 -2.54 -13.63 26.85
N ASP A 83 -1.96 -14.65 26.24
CA ASP A 83 -0.80 -15.36 26.76
C ASP A 83 0.41 -14.45 26.90
N TYR A 84 0.67 -13.60 25.90
CA TYR A 84 1.72 -12.60 25.94
C TYR A 84 1.56 -11.66 27.16
N ARG A 85 0.36 -11.13 27.38
CA ARG A 85 0.09 -10.20 28.51
C ARG A 85 0.30 -10.87 29.87
N MET A 86 -0.03 -12.16 30.00
CA MET A 86 0.17 -12.92 31.23
C MET A 86 1.66 -13.21 31.50
N GLN A 87 2.46 -13.44 30.48
CA GLN A 87 3.83 -13.93 30.60
C GLN A 87 4.88 -12.83 30.57
N LYS A 88 4.67 -11.74 29.82
CA LYS A 88 5.70 -10.74 29.47
C LYS A 88 6.42 -10.10 30.66
N ASN A 89 5.81 -10.07 31.84
CA ASN A 89 6.40 -9.49 33.04
C ASN A 89 7.03 -10.54 33.97
N GLN A 90 7.03 -11.81 33.63
CA GLN A 90 7.66 -12.87 34.39
C GLN A 90 9.18 -12.83 34.21
N ALA A 91 9.95 -13.11 35.26
CA ALA A 91 11.41 -13.08 35.22
C ALA A 91 12.02 -14.13 34.24
N SER A 92 11.28 -15.19 33.95
CA SER A 92 11.68 -16.26 33.05
C SER A 92 11.18 -16.03 31.60
N PHE A 93 10.52 -14.92 31.29
CA PHE A 93 9.97 -14.68 29.97
C PHE A 93 11.05 -14.41 28.94
N ASP A 94 11.05 -15.20 27.87
CA ASP A 94 11.91 -15.02 26.69
C ASP A 94 11.02 -14.69 25.48
N LEU A 95 11.13 -13.46 25.00
CA LEU A 95 10.32 -12.93 23.89
C LEU A 95 10.62 -13.68 22.57
N ARG A 96 11.89 -14.05 22.33
CA ARG A 96 12.26 -14.82 21.13
C ARG A 96 11.61 -16.20 21.13
N HIS A 97 11.76 -16.91 22.24
CA HIS A 97 11.14 -18.23 22.40
C HIS A 97 9.61 -18.16 22.28
N PHE A 98 8.99 -17.12 22.87
CA PHE A 98 7.55 -16.89 22.73
C PHE A 98 7.13 -16.72 21.27
N VAL A 99 7.87 -15.94 20.47
CA VAL A 99 7.59 -15.73 19.05
C VAL A 99 7.77 -17.02 18.26
N GLU A 100 8.85 -17.75 18.49
CA GLU A 100 9.14 -19.02 17.78
C GLU A 100 8.10 -20.12 18.05
N LEU A 101 7.47 -20.12 19.23
CA LEU A 101 6.37 -21.04 19.55
C LEU A 101 5.03 -20.67 18.91
N ASN A 102 4.75 -19.36 18.81
CA ASN A 102 3.43 -18.87 18.43
C ASN A 102 3.30 -18.44 16.97
N PHE A 103 4.39 -18.39 16.23
CA PHE A 103 4.40 -17.91 14.85
C PHE A 103 5.20 -18.83 13.94
N THR A 104 4.71 -19.01 12.73
CA THR A 104 5.49 -19.55 11.61
C THR A 104 6.24 -18.40 10.96
N LEU A 105 7.56 -18.43 11.02
CA LEU A 105 8.41 -17.41 10.41
C LEU A 105 8.59 -17.71 8.91
N PRO A 106 8.74 -16.65 8.08
CA PRO A 106 9.03 -16.83 6.67
C PRO A 106 10.36 -17.58 6.49
N LYS A 107 10.35 -18.60 5.65
CA LYS A 107 11.56 -19.36 5.32
C LYS A 107 12.50 -18.50 4.48
N GLU A 108 13.79 -18.59 4.72
CA GLU A 108 14.77 -18.09 3.76
C GLU A 108 14.57 -18.85 2.43
N ASN A 109 14.59 -18.11 1.32
CA ASN A 109 14.47 -18.75 0.02
C ASN A 109 15.66 -19.68 -0.19
N ASP A 110 15.40 -20.86 -0.73
CA ASP A 110 16.44 -21.77 -1.17
C ASP A 110 17.43 -21.02 -2.05
N THR A 111 18.71 -21.12 -1.73
CA THR A 111 19.77 -20.51 -2.51
C THR A 111 19.80 -21.19 -3.86
N TYR A 112 19.33 -20.51 -4.90
CA TYR A 112 19.52 -20.97 -6.27
C TYR A 112 21.02 -20.98 -6.59
N ALA A 113 21.57 -22.15 -6.80
CA ALA A 113 22.94 -22.34 -7.25
C ALA A 113 22.95 -22.56 -8.77
N PRO A 114 23.29 -21.52 -9.58
CA PRO A 114 23.30 -21.69 -11.03
C PRO A 114 24.37 -22.71 -11.45
N PRO A 115 24.10 -23.56 -12.45
CA PRO A 115 25.09 -24.42 -13.04
C PRO A 115 26.29 -23.63 -13.57
N LYS A 116 27.51 -24.20 -13.38
CA LYS A 116 28.74 -23.54 -13.87
C LYS A 116 28.74 -23.43 -15.40
N GLY A 117 29.24 -22.31 -15.92
CA GLY A 117 29.42 -22.10 -17.36
C GLY A 117 28.15 -21.62 -18.10
N GLN A 118 27.08 -21.25 -17.40
CA GLN A 118 25.91 -20.65 -18.01
C GLN A 118 26.24 -19.29 -18.63
N THR A 119 25.59 -18.98 -19.76
CA THR A 119 25.49 -17.63 -20.27
C THR A 119 24.54 -16.80 -19.39
N LEU A 120 24.63 -15.47 -19.48
CA LEU A 120 23.70 -14.57 -18.78
C LEU A 120 22.23 -14.92 -19.09
N ARG A 121 21.91 -15.17 -20.35
CA ARG A 121 20.56 -15.56 -20.79
C ARG A 121 20.09 -16.86 -20.13
N GLN A 122 20.92 -17.91 -20.14
CA GLN A 122 20.59 -19.18 -19.50
C GLN A 122 20.39 -19.02 -17.99
N HIS A 123 21.18 -18.13 -17.36
CA HIS A 123 20.99 -17.84 -15.93
C HIS A 123 19.63 -17.18 -15.67
N ILE A 124 19.27 -16.16 -16.45
CA ILE A 124 17.99 -15.46 -16.33
C ILE A 124 16.83 -16.41 -16.56
N ASP A 125 16.86 -17.18 -17.65
CA ASP A 125 15.80 -18.14 -17.97
C ASP A 125 15.64 -19.22 -16.89
N GLY A 126 16.73 -19.62 -16.24
CA GLY A 126 16.73 -20.54 -15.12
C GLY A 126 16.14 -19.97 -13.82
N LEU A 127 16.08 -18.63 -13.67
CA LEU A 127 15.50 -17.99 -12.49
C LEU A 127 13.97 -17.89 -12.54
N TRP A 128 13.35 -17.85 -13.73
CA TRP A 128 11.89 -17.69 -13.81
C TRP A 128 11.10 -18.73 -13.02
N PRO A 129 11.39 -20.05 -13.10
CA PRO A 129 10.73 -21.05 -12.27
C PRO A 129 10.99 -20.86 -10.77
N VAL A 130 12.23 -20.49 -10.40
CA VAL A 130 12.66 -20.28 -9.00
C VAL A 130 11.93 -19.11 -8.35
N LEU A 131 11.64 -18.06 -9.12
CA LEU A 131 10.96 -16.85 -8.65
C LEU A 131 9.43 -16.89 -8.83
N THR A 132 8.90 -17.93 -9.48
CA THR A 132 7.45 -18.09 -9.64
C THR A 132 6.81 -18.56 -8.33
N ARG A 133 5.69 -17.94 -7.95
CA ARG A 133 4.87 -18.26 -6.79
C ARG A 133 3.41 -18.48 -7.20
N SER A 134 2.67 -19.18 -6.35
CA SER A 134 1.22 -19.32 -6.45
C SER A 134 0.64 -19.21 -5.05
N THR A 135 -0.34 -18.32 -4.85
CA THR A 135 -0.98 -18.04 -3.57
C THR A 135 -2.48 -17.91 -3.73
N VAL A 136 -3.09 -18.89 -4.44
CA VAL A 136 -4.56 -18.96 -4.62
C VAL A 136 -5.25 -19.09 -3.26
N GLU A 137 -4.63 -19.84 -2.36
CA GLU A 137 -5.05 -20.01 -0.97
C GLU A 137 -3.93 -19.50 -0.05
N VAL A 138 -4.31 -18.78 0.99
CA VAL A 138 -3.42 -18.27 2.03
C VAL A 138 -3.89 -18.78 3.38
N GLU A 139 -2.95 -18.93 4.32
CA GLU A 139 -3.28 -19.36 5.67
C GLU A 139 -4.10 -18.28 6.39
N LYS A 140 -4.97 -18.75 7.30
CA LYS A 140 -5.70 -17.82 8.17
C LYS A 140 -4.68 -17.00 8.96
N TRP A 141 -4.87 -15.71 9.02
CA TRP A 141 -3.99 -14.74 9.68
C TRP A 141 -2.70 -14.37 8.93
N ASP A 142 -2.39 -14.97 7.78
CA ASP A 142 -1.32 -14.47 6.92
C ASP A 142 -1.63 -13.04 6.46
N SER A 143 -0.62 -12.20 6.44
CA SER A 143 -0.74 -10.86 5.84
C SER A 143 -0.77 -10.91 4.31
N LEU A 144 -0.42 -12.04 3.69
CA LEU A 144 -0.43 -12.21 2.24
C LEU A 144 -1.86 -12.19 1.70
N LEU A 145 -2.07 -11.47 0.61
CA LEU A 145 -3.35 -11.42 -0.12
C LEU A 145 -3.35 -12.49 -1.21
N PRO A 146 -4.44 -13.29 -1.32
CA PRO A 146 -4.50 -14.32 -2.36
C PRO A 146 -4.58 -13.72 -3.76
N LEU A 147 -3.91 -14.37 -4.71
CA LEU A 147 -3.94 -14.02 -6.13
C LEU A 147 -4.41 -15.21 -6.95
N PRO A 148 -5.28 -15.02 -7.96
CA PRO A 148 -5.91 -16.12 -8.68
C PRO A 148 -4.96 -16.89 -9.61
N LYS A 149 -3.81 -16.33 -9.95
CA LYS A 149 -2.85 -16.86 -10.92
C LYS A 149 -1.43 -16.90 -10.36
N PRO A 150 -0.54 -17.71 -10.92
CA PRO A 150 0.89 -17.63 -10.62
C PRO A 150 1.47 -16.25 -10.95
N TYR A 151 2.54 -15.88 -10.27
CA TYR A 151 3.26 -14.63 -10.46
C TYR A 151 4.75 -14.78 -10.18
N VAL A 152 5.55 -13.83 -10.67
CA VAL A 152 6.99 -13.78 -10.43
C VAL A 152 7.30 -12.73 -9.37
N VAL A 153 8.11 -13.10 -8.38
CA VAL A 153 8.55 -12.19 -7.31
C VAL A 153 9.96 -11.66 -7.58
N PRO A 154 10.34 -10.50 -7.01
CA PRO A 154 11.71 -10.00 -7.15
C PRO A 154 12.78 -10.91 -6.52
N GLY A 155 12.42 -11.65 -5.48
CA GLY A 155 13.29 -12.59 -4.77
C GLY A 155 13.93 -12.05 -3.49
N GLY A 156 14.73 -12.85 -2.81
CA GLY A 156 15.31 -12.51 -1.53
C GLY A 156 14.24 -12.29 -0.45
N ARG A 157 14.30 -11.16 0.25
CA ARG A 157 13.29 -10.76 1.24
C ARG A 157 11.93 -10.40 0.62
N PHE A 158 11.86 -10.13 -0.68
CA PHE A 158 10.66 -9.75 -1.42
C PHE A 158 9.97 -11.01 -1.96
N ARG A 159 9.10 -11.62 -1.14
CA ARG A 159 8.46 -12.92 -1.38
C ARG A 159 7.05 -12.81 -1.97
N GLU A 160 6.54 -11.60 -2.06
CA GLU A 160 5.26 -11.21 -2.64
C GLU A 160 5.44 -10.51 -3.99
N VAL A 161 4.36 -10.33 -4.75
CA VAL A 161 4.40 -9.50 -5.94
C VAL A 161 4.51 -8.03 -5.55
N TYR A 162 5.30 -7.25 -6.28
CA TYR A 162 5.39 -5.80 -6.15
C TYR A 162 4.91 -5.13 -7.42
N TYR A 163 4.15 -4.07 -7.30
CA TYR A 163 3.40 -3.50 -8.41
C TYR A 163 4.31 -3.03 -9.55
N TRP A 164 5.05 -1.93 -9.37
CA TRP A 164 5.81 -1.35 -10.49
C TRP A 164 7.00 -2.21 -10.93
N ASP A 165 7.63 -2.94 -9.98
CA ASP A 165 8.71 -3.91 -10.26
C ASP A 165 8.28 -4.96 -11.28
N SER A 166 7.00 -5.36 -11.21
CA SER A 166 6.44 -6.39 -12.10
C SER A 166 6.43 -5.97 -13.56
N TYR A 167 6.30 -4.67 -13.87
CA TYR A 167 6.41 -4.22 -15.26
C TYR A 167 7.80 -4.53 -15.84
N PHE A 168 8.86 -4.22 -15.12
CA PHE A 168 10.22 -4.50 -15.55
C PHE A 168 10.50 -6.00 -15.62
N THR A 169 9.94 -6.78 -14.71
CA THR A 169 9.93 -8.25 -14.77
C THR A 169 9.23 -8.74 -16.04
N MET A 170 8.06 -8.17 -16.39
CA MET A 170 7.33 -8.51 -17.62
C MET A 170 8.13 -8.22 -18.89
N LEU A 171 8.92 -7.14 -18.94
CA LEU A 171 9.82 -6.89 -20.06
C LEU A 171 10.84 -8.04 -20.23
N GLY A 172 11.42 -8.51 -19.11
CA GLY A 172 12.31 -9.68 -19.12
C GLY A 172 11.61 -10.98 -19.52
N LEU A 173 10.38 -11.19 -19.06
CA LEU A 173 9.55 -12.35 -19.44
C LEU A 173 9.20 -12.31 -20.94
N ALA A 174 8.88 -11.14 -21.50
CA ALA A 174 8.61 -10.98 -22.93
C ALA A 174 9.84 -11.36 -23.78
N GLU A 175 11.02 -10.88 -23.38
CA GLU A 175 12.29 -11.26 -24.03
C GLU A 175 12.60 -12.75 -23.90
N SER A 176 12.14 -13.41 -22.83
CA SER A 176 12.26 -14.85 -22.62
C SER A 176 11.13 -15.66 -23.28
N GLY A 177 10.12 -15.01 -23.86
CA GLY A 177 8.98 -15.65 -24.54
C GLY A 177 7.92 -16.20 -23.58
N HIS A 178 7.89 -15.79 -22.32
CA HIS A 178 6.94 -16.21 -21.30
C HIS A 178 5.69 -15.32 -21.24
N TRP A 179 4.97 -15.21 -22.35
CA TRP A 179 3.76 -14.40 -22.45
C TRP A 179 2.62 -14.91 -21.57
N ASP A 180 2.53 -16.22 -21.35
CA ASP A 180 1.62 -16.86 -20.39
C ASP A 180 1.76 -16.28 -18.97
N LYS A 181 2.99 -16.04 -18.50
CA LYS A 181 3.25 -15.44 -17.20
C LYS A 181 2.88 -13.96 -17.15
N ILE A 182 3.09 -13.25 -18.24
CA ILE A 182 2.68 -11.82 -18.35
C ILE A 182 1.16 -11.72 -18.27
N GLU A 183 0.43 -12.57 -19.00
CA GLU A 183 -1.03 -12.64 -18.95
C GLU A 183 -1.53 -12.94 -17.54
N ASP A 184 -0.97 -13.95 -16.85
CA ASP A 184 -1.29 -14.30 -15.47
C ASP A 184 -1.06 -13.14 -14.51
N MET A 185 0.07 -12.43 -14.62
CA MET A 185 0.39 -11.29 -13.75
C MET A 185 -0.51 -10.09 -14.02
N VAL A 186 -0.86 -9.78 -15.28
CA VAL A 186 -1.84 -8.73 -15.63
C VAL A 186 -3.21 -9.08 -15.05
N ALA A 187 -3.64 -10.35 -15.14
CA ALA A 187 -4.90 -10.82 -14.58
C ALA A 187 -4.92 -10.71 -13.04
N ASN A 188 -3.80 -10.98 -12.36
CA ASN A 188 -3.66 -10.78 -10.93
C ASN A 188 -3.84 -9.32 -10.52
N PHE A 189 -3.18 -8.39 -11.20
CA PHE A 189 -3.34 -6.96 -10.93
C PHE A 189 -4.75 -6.45 -11.22
N ALA A 190 -5.38 -6.95 -12.28
CA ALA A 190 -6.79 -6.67 -12.54
C ALA A 190 -7.70 -7.14 -11.40
N ALA A 191 -7.43 -8.33 -10.84
CA ALA A 191 -8.17 -8.86 -9.68
C ALA A 191 -7.95 -8.02 -8.41
N GLU A 192 -6.73 -7.51 -8.19
CA GLU A 192 -6.45 -6.58 -7.06
C GLU A 192 -7.21 -5.26 -7.23
N ILE A 193 -7.23 -4.68 -8.44
CA ILE A 193 -8.04 -3.48 -8.73
C ILE A 193 -9.53 -3.76 -8.49
N ASP A 194 -10.03 -4.92 -8.88
CA ASP A 194 -11.43 -5.30 -8.66
C ASP A 194 -11.75 -5.53 -7.18
N ALA A 195 -10.78 -6.01 -6.41
CA ALA A 195 -10.94 -6.23 -4.98
C ALA A 195 -10.81 -4.95 -4.15
N TRP A 196 -9.80 -4.13 -4.44
CA TRP A 196 -9.36 -3.04 -3.57
C TRP A 196 -9.53 -1.65 -4.20
N GLY A 197 -9.91 -1.55 -5.46
CA GLY A 197 -10.00 -0.30 -6.22
C GLY A 197 -8.67 0.22 -6.75
N HIS A 198 -7.56 -0.40 -6.38
CA HIS A 198 -6.20 -0.09 -6.82
C HIS A 198 -5.29 -1.31 -6.68
N ILE A 199 -4.08 -1.23 -7.21
CA ILE A 199 -3.03 -2.21 -6.96
C ILE A 199 -2.24 -1.76 -5.73
N PRO A 200 -2.19 -2.57 -4.64
CA PRO A 200 -1.35 -2.26 -3.49
C PRO A 200 0.13 -2.24 -3.85
N ASN A 201 0.97 -1.63 -3.00
CA ASN A 201 2.44 -1.65 -3.14
C ASN A 201 2.98 -3.07 -3.39
N GLY A 202 2.39 -4.06 -2.74
CA GLY A 202 2.57 -5.49 -2.92
C GLY A 202 1.39 -6.24 -2.31
N ASN A 203 1.19 -7.51 -2.62
CA ASN A 203 0.03 -8.28 -2.17
C ASN A 203 0.09 -8.70 -0.69
N ARG A 204 0.19 -7.70 0.21
CA ARG A 204 0.08 -7.89 1.67
C ARG A 204 -0.84 -6.86 2.31
N THR A 205 -1.49 -7.24 3.41
CA THR A 205 -2.49 -6.39 4.08
C THR A 205 -1.92 -5.06 4.56
N TYR A 206 -0.65 -5.00 4.96
CA TYR A 206 0.00 -3.77 5.39
C TYR A 206 0.40 -2.83 4.24
N TYR A 207 0.20 -3.24 2.99
CA TYR A 207 0.40 -2.43 1.80
C TYR A 207 -0.89 -1.82 1.23
N LEU A 208 -2.07 -2.21 1.74
CA LEU A 208 -3.36 -1.78 1.20
C LEU A 208 -3.61 -0.27 1.28
N SER A 209 -2.93 0.46 2.16
CA SER A 209 -3.12 1.91 2.32
C SER A 209 -2.41 2.76 1.26
N ARG A 210 -1.54 2.14 0.44
CA ARG A 210 -0.80 2.80 -0.64
C ARG A 210 -0.67 1.92 -1.87
N SER A 211 -0.41 2.56 -3.00
CA SER A 211 -0.01 1.91 -4.25
C SER A 211 1.49 2.12 -4.49
N GLN A 212 1.96 1.77 -5.68
CA GLN A 212 3.23 2.18 -6.26
C GLN A 212 3.00 2.97 -7.56
N PRO A 213 4.03 3.41 -8.29
CA PRO A 213 3.86 4.11 -9.56
C PRO A 213 2.93 3.35 -10.52
N PRO A 214 1.94 4.00 -11.15
CA PRO A 214 0.86 3.34 -11.89
C PRO A 214 1.32 2.80 -13.25
N PHE A 215 1.95 1.64 -13.23
CA PHE A 215 2.45 0.94 -14.43
C PHE A 215 1.44 -0.02 -15.07
N PHE A 216 0.23 -0.19 -14.53
CA PHE A 216 -0.74 -1.13 -15.09
C PHE A 216 -1.10 -0.81 -16.55
N SER A 217 -1.21 0.47 -16.89
CA SER A 217 -1.43 0.90 -18.28
C SER A 217 -0.29 0.49 -19.23
N PHE A 218 0.96 0.46 -18.75
CA PHE A 218 2.09 -0.05 -19.50
C PHE A 218 2.07 -1.57 -19.63
N MET A 219 1.67 -2.29 -18.56
CA MET A 219 1.55 -3.75 -18.57
C MET A 219 0.47 -4.21 -19.56
N VAL A 220 -0.70 -3.57 -19.54
CA VAL A 220 -1.79 -3.84 -20.51
C VAL A 220 -1.35 -3.47 -21.92
N SER A 221 -0.62 -2.37 -22.10
CA SER A 221 -0.07 -1.97 -23.41
C SER A 221 0.98 -2.97 -23.92
N LEU A 222 1.84 -3.49 -23.05
CA LEU A 222 2.81 -4.53 -23.38
C LEU A 222 2.09 -5.80 -23.88
N LEU A 223 1.08 -6.28 -23.13
CA LEU A 223 0.30 -7.44 -23.53
C LEU A 223 -0.43 -7.21 -24.85
N ALA A 224 -0.95 -5.99 -25.07
CA ALA A 224 -1.60 -5.62 -26.34
C ALA A 224 -0.64 -5.62 -27.55
N THR A 225 0.68 -5.48 -27.37
CA THR A 225 1.65 -5.63 -28.46
C THR A 225 1.73 -7.06 -28.98
N HIS A 226 1.42 -8.04 -28.13
CA HIS A 226 1.42 -9.47 -28.47
C HIS A 226 0.03 -9.95 -28.94
N ASP A 227 -1.03 -9.61 -28.20
CA ASP A 227 -2.38 -10.17 -28.40
C ASP A 227 -3.34 -9.22 -29.13
N GLY A 228 -2.88 -8.00 -29.45
CA GLY A 228 -3.68 -6.99 -30.15
C GLY A 228 -4.55 -6.13 -29.23
N ASP A 229 -5.18 -5.10 -29.84
CA ASP A 229 -5.92 -4.05 -29.11
C ASP A 229 -7.18 -4.55 -28.36
N GLN A 230 -7.62 -5.79 -28.58
CA GLN A 230 -8.68 -6.41 -27.80
C GLN A 230 -8.34 -6.48 -26.30
N VAL A 231 -7.06 -6.59 -25.97
CA VAL A 231 -6.55 -6.54 -24.58
C VAL A 231 -6.93 -5.23 -23.88
N LEU A 232 -6.78 -4.10 -24.59
CA LEU A 232 -7.13 -2.78 -24.06
C LEU A 232 -8.62 -2.71 -23.68
N LYS A 233 -9.49 -3.25 -24.52
CA LYS A 233 -10.93 -3.33 -24.24
C LYS A 233 -11.22 -4.23 -23.04
N THR A 234 -10.54 -5.38 -22.93
CA THR A 234 -10.72 -6.32 -21.81
C THR A 234 -10.43 -5.68 -20.47
N TYR A 235 -9.34 -4.92 -20.36
CA TYR A 235 -8.88 -4.32 -19.11
C TYR A 235 -9.29 -2.84 -18.94
N GLN A 236 -10.10 -2.28 -19.84
CA GLN A 236 -10.60 -0.90 -19.71
C GLN A 236 -11.27 -0.63 -18.34
N PRO A 237 -12.17 -1.52 -17.81
CA PRO A 237 -12.80 -1.27 -16.52
C PRO A 237 -11.81 -1.11 -15.36
N GLN A 238 -10.72 -1.88 -15.35
CA GLN A 238 -9.69 -1.82 -14.32
C GLN A 238 -8.81 -0.58 -14.48
N LEU A 239 -8.43 -0.21 -15.71
CA LEU A 239 -7.72 1.04 -15.99
C LEU A 239 -8.52 2.26 -15.51
N GLU A 240 -9.85 2.26 -15.72
CA GLU A 240 -10.73 3.33 -15.22
C GLU A 240 -10.84 3.34 -13.68
N LYS A 241 -10.85 2.18 -13.03
CA LYS A 241 -10.84 2.09 -11.55
C LYS A 241 -9.53 2.63 -10.98
N GLU A 242 -8.40 2.27 -11.56
CA GLU A 242 -7.09 2.79 -11.15
C GLU A 242 -7.01 4.30 -11.37
N TYR A 243 -7.48 4.81 -12.49
CA TYR A 243 -7.57 6.26 -12.73
C TYR A 243 -8.39 6.95 -11.64
N ARG A 244 -9.58 6.41 -11.30
CA ARG A 244 -10.42 6.97 -10.22
C ARG A 244 -9.72 6.96 -8.86
N TYR A 245 -8.92 5.95 -8.55
CA TYR A 245 -8.12 5.91 -7.32
C TYR A 245 -7.12 7.07 -7.25
N TRP A 246 -6.41 7.33 -8.34
CA TRP A 246 -5.44 8.43 -8.39
C TRP A 246 -6.09 9.82 -8.41
N MET A 247 -7.29 9.93 -8.97
CA MET A 247 -8.03 11.18 -9.10
C MET A 247 -9.10 11.39 -8.01
N ALA A 248 -9.17 10.50 -7.01
CA ALA A 248 -10.16 10.60 -5.94
C ALA A 248 -10.12 11.97 -5.25
N GLY A 249 -11.29 12.63 -5.12
CA GLY A 249 -11.42 13.95 -4.52
C GLY A 249 -11.10 15.13 -5.43
N ALA A 250 -10.52 14.91 -6.62
CA ALA A 250 -10.09 15.99 -7.52
C ALA A 250 -11.18 16.98 -7.90
N ASP A 251 -12.43 16.53 -8.12
CA ASP A 251 -13.53 17.37 -8.56
C ASP A 251 -13.95 18.42 -7.50
N ALA A 252 -13.76 18.10 -6.22
CA ALA A 252 -14.12 18.96 -5.10
C ALA A 252 -13.00 19.94 -4.70
N LEU A 253 -11.79 19.82 -5.28
CA LEU A 253 -10.64 20.65 -4.89
C LEU A 253 -10.81 22.11 -5.36
N ALA A 254 -10.57 23.05 -4.45
CA ALA A 254 -10.40 24.45 -4.80
C ALA A 254 -9.02 24.67 -5.46
N PRO A 255 -8.87 25.69 -6.34
CA PRO A 255 -7.57 26.08 -6.87
C PRO A 255 -6.54 26.34 -5.75
N GLY A 256 -5.32 25.83 -5.91
CA GLY A 256 -4.24 25.92 -4.92
C GLY A 256 -4.38 24.96 -3.75
N SER A 257 -5.21 23.90 -3.85
CA SER A 257 -5.40 22.91 -2.79
C SER A 257 -5.08 21.49 -3.24
N ALA A 258 -4.93 20.58 -2.27
CA ALA A 258 -4.68 19.17 -2.51
C ALA A 258 -5.50 18.31 -1.54
N ASP A 259 -5.98 17.17 -2.03
CA ASP A 259 -6.55 16.11 -1.20
C ASP A 259 -5.91 14.79 -1.61
N LYS A 260 -5.34 14.09 -0.62
CA LYS A 260 -4.65 12.83 -0.84
C LYS A 260 -3.71 12.89 -2.07
N ARG A 261 -4.03 12.15 -3.13
CA ARG A 261 -3.23 11.99 -4.36
C ARG A 261 -3.43 13.08 -5.40
N ALA A 262 -4.55 13.81 -5.31
CA ALA A 262 -4.90 14.85 -6.28
C ALA A 262 -4.44 16.23 -5.82
N VAL A 263 -3.90 17.02 -6.74
CA VAL A 263 -3.45 18.39 -6.52
C VAL A 263 -4.06 19.28 -7.60
N ARG A 264 -4.77 20.33 -7.18
CA ARG A 264 -5.27 21.38 -8.08
C ARG A 264 -4.39 22.61 -7.94
N MET A 265 -3.66 22.92 -8.98
CA MET A 265 -2.80 24.10 -9.05
C MET A 265 -3.64 25.39 -9.00
N ALA A 266 -2.99 26.54 -8.72
CA ALA A 266 -3.68 27.82 -8.56
C ALA A 266 -4.48 28.28 -9.78
N ASP A 267 -4.11 27.84 -10.97
CA ASP A 267 -4.84 28.10 -12.23
C ASP A 267 -5.92 27.07 -12.56
N GLY A 268 -6.12 26.05 -11.69
CA GLY A 268 -7.09 24.98 -11.86
C GLY A 268 -6.55 23.72 -12.52
N ALA A 269 -5.31 23.71 -13.01
CA ALA A 269 -4.69 22.50 -13.58
C ALA A 269 -4.60 21.37 -12.54
N LEU A 270 -4.83 20.12 -12.98
CA LEU A 270 -4.79 18.95 -12.10
C LEU A 270 -3.50 18.16 -12.32
N LEU A 271 -2.81 17.89 -11.22
CA LEU A 271 -1.64 17.03 -11.13
C LEU A 271 -1.79 16.04 -9.96
N ASN A 272 -0.85 15.14 -9.81
CA ASN A 272 -0.87 14.13 -8.77
C ASN A 272 0.40 14.15 -7.92
N ARG A 273 0.29 13.66 -6.67
CA ARG A 273 1.39 13.41 -5.74
C ARG A 273 1.27 12.01 -5.14
N TYR A 274 2.37 11.48 -4.61
CA TYR A 274 2.34 10.24 -3.84
C TYR A 274 1.69 10.45 -2.48
N TRP A 275 0.94 9.43 -2.02
CA TRP A 275 0.19 9.49 -0.77
C TRP A 275 -0.09 8.09 -0.23
N ASP A 276 0.06 7.94 1.09
CA ASP A 276 -0.42 6.78 1.86
C ASP A 276 -1.56 7.23 2.79
N ASP A 277 -2.63 6.47 2.88
CA ASP A 277 -3.79 6.80 3.71
C ASP A 277 -3.50 6.65 5.22
N ASN A 278 -2.45 5.89 5.60
CA ASN A 278 -1.98 5.75 6.97
C ASN A 278 -0.85 6.74 7.31
N ASP A 279 -0.74 7.07 8.60
CA ASP A 279 0.27 7.95 9.20
C ASP A 279 0.94 7.34 10.44
N THR A 280 1.06 6.02 10.43
CA THR A 280 1.75 5.19 11.43
C THR A 280 3.07 4.66 10.86
N PRO A 281 4.02 4.18 11.67
CA PRO A 281 5.22 3.53 11.16
C PRO A 281 4.86 2.37 10.22
N ARG A 282 5.65 2.16 9.16
CA ARG A 282 5.45 1.02 8.24
C ARG A 282 5.75 -0.29 8.97
N PRO A 283 4.89 -1.32 8.91
CA PRO A 283 5.15 -2.58 9.61
C PRO A 283 6.47 -3.25 9.23
N GLU A 284 6.85 -3.20 7.96
CA GLU A 284 8.07 -3.79 7.41
C GLU A 284 9.37 -3.02 7.73
N SER A 285 9.26 -1.82 8.32
CA SER A 285 10.37 -0.92 8.70
C SER A 285 10.05 -0.13 9.97
N TRP A 286 9.29 -0.72 10.87
CA TRP A 286 8.67 -0.04 12.01
C TRP A 286 9.67 0.70 12.89
N LEU A 287 10.74 0.05 13.29
CA LEU A 287 11.75 0.63 14.20
C LEU A 287 12.53 1.78 13.53
N ASP A 288 12.79 1.67 12.24
CA ASP A 288 13.55 2.69 11.52
C ASP A 288 12.68 3.94 11.30
N ASP A 289 11.39 3.77 11.01
CA ASP A 289 10.44 4.88 10.95
C ASP A 289 10.30 5.58 12.32
N VAL A 290 10.18 4.81 13.41
CA VAL A 290 10.12 5.35 14.77
C VAL A 290 11.38 6.13 15.13
N LYS A 291 12.58 5.62 14.79
CA LYS A 291 13.84 6.34 15.03
C LYS A 291 13.93 7.61 14.19
N THR A 292 13.52 7.55 12.92
CA THR A 292 13.50 8.72 12.05
C THR A 292 12.61 9.82 12.63
N ALA A 293 11.39 9.48 13.05
CA ALA A 293 10.50 10.46 13.68
C ALA A 293 11.08 11.04 14.98
N LYS A 294 11.68 10.22 15.84
CA LYS A 294 12.34 10.68 17.06
C LYS A 294 13.54 11.60 16.82
N SER A 295 14.20 11.53 15.68
CA SER A 295 15.32 12.39 15.33
C SER A 295 14.92 13.83 14.98
N ASN A 296 13.62 14.10 14.75
CA ASN A 296 13.08 15.44 14.53
C ASN A 296 11.86 15.70 15.44
N PRO A 297 12.07 15.96 16.74
CA PRO A 297 10.98 16.11 17.70
C PRO A 297 10.15 17.40 17.50
N ASN A 298 10.61 18.33 16.66
CA ASN A 298 9.91 19.56 16.35
C ASN A 298 8.80 19.39 15.30
N ARG A 299 8.73 18.22 14.68
CA ARG A 299 7.71 17.89 13.67
C ARG A 299 6.84 16.74 14.18
N PRO A 300 5.49 16.78 14.00
CA PRO A 300 4.62 15.68 14.36
C PRO A 300 5.07 14.35 13.74
N ALA A 301 5.18 13.29 14.55
CA ALA A 301 5.63 11.98 14.09
C ALA A 301 4.71 11.42 12.97
N THR A 302 3.40 11.66 13.07
CA THR A 302 2.40 11.26 12.06
C THR A 302 2.65 11.87 10.69
N GLU A 303 3.13 13.12 10.62
CA GLU A 303 3.51 13.74 9.34
C GLU A 303 4.75 13.05 8.74
N ILE A 304 5.77 12.79 9.56
CA ILE A 304 6.99 12.10 9.13
C ILE A 304 6.65 10.69 8.64
N TYR A 305 5.80 9.95 9.37
CA TYR A 305 5.38 8.62 8.95
C TYR A 305 4.62 8.65 7.62
N ARG A 306 3.70 9.59 7.44
CA ARG A 306 2.96 9.73 6.18
C ARG A 306 3.91 10.02 5.01
N ASP A 307 4.88 10.90 5.19
CA ASP A 307 5.86 11.21 4.16
C ASP A 307 6.78 10.03 3.85
N LEU A 308 7.24 9.27 4.85
CA LEU A 308 8.01 8.03 4.65
C LEU A 308 7.19 6.98 3.88
N ARG A 309 5.92 6.79 4.26
CA ARG A 309 5.01 5.86 3.59
C ARG A 309 4.71 6.30 2.15
N SER A 310 4.55 7.60 1.92
CA SER A 310 4.32 8.16 0.59
C SER A 310 5.57 8.07 -0.30
N ALA A 311 6.77 8.23 0.27
CA ALA A 311 8.01 7.98 -0.45
C ALA A 311 8.19 6.49 -0.80
N ALA A 312 7.78 5.58 0.09
CA ALA A 312 7.75 4.15 -0.23
C ALA A 312 6.75 3.85 -1.37
N ALA A 313 5.62 4.58 -1.45
CA ALA A 313 4.69 4.48 -2.58
C ALA A 313 5.30 4.97 -3.90
N SER A 314 6.31 5.83 -3.87
CA SER A 314 6.99 6.32 -5.07
C SER A 314 7.97 5.31 -5.69
N GLY A 315 8.39 4.29 -4.93
CA GLY A 315 9.47 3.39 -5.31
C GLY A 315 10.87 4.02 -5.24
N TRP A 316 10.97 5.31 -4.84
CA TRP A 316 12.22 6.06 -4.68
C TRP A 316 12.59 6.26 -3.20
N ASP A 317 12.39 5.25 -2.38
CA ASP A 317 12.69 5.26 -0.95
C ASP A 317 14.17 4.90 -0.68
N PHE A 318 15.04 5.79 -0.07
CA PHE A 318 14.60 7.18 0.07
C PHE A 318 15.53 8.10 -0.70
N SER A 319 15.07 8.65 -1.79
CA SER A 319 15.82 9.64 -2.56
C SER A 319 15.88 10.98 -1.81
N SER A 320 16.98 11.68 -1.94
CA SER A 320 17.17 13.04 -1.42
C SER A 320 16.18 14.06 -2.04
N ARG A 321 15.56 13.74 -3.18
CA ARG A 321 14.51 14.56 -3.82
C ARG A 321 13.31 14.82 -2.89
N TRP A 322 13.09 13.95 -1.92
CA TRP A 322 11.98 14.06 -0.95
C TRP A 322 12.33 14.89 0.29
N MET A 323 13.56 15.37 0.46
CA MET A 323 14.07 15.93 1.71
C MET A 323 14.43 17.42 1.56
N ASP A 324 14.08 18.23 2.56
CA ASP A 324 14.57 19.62 2.65
C ASP A 324 16.09 19.67 2.89
N ASN A 325 16.59 18.74 3.72
CA ASN A 325 18.01 18.53 3.93
C ASN A 325 18.39 17.13 3.42
N PRO A 326 19.13 17.00 2.31
CA PRO A 326 19.51 15.71 1.71
C PRO A 326 20.26 14.75 2.63
N GLN A 327 20.82 15.25 3.73
CA GLN A 327 21.56 14.45 4.72
C GLN A 327 20.70 14.01 5.91
N GLN A 328 19.42 14.41 5.96
CA GLN A 328 18.56 14.18 7.11
C GLN A 328 17.19 13.64 6.68
N LEU A 329 17.02 12.32 6.74
CA LEU A 329 15.78 11.65 6.35
C LEU A 329 14.53 12.22 7.07
N ALA A 330 14.65 12.66 8.32
CA ALA A 330 13.55 13.25 9.08
C ALA A 330 13.05 14.60 8.56
N THR A 331 13.72 15.17 7.53
CA THR A 331 13.24 16.35 6.79
C THR A 331 12.41 16.00 5.55
N ILE A 332 12.04 14.74 5.40
CA ILE A 332 11.24 14.21 4.30
C ILE A 332 9.88 14.92 4.21
N ARG A 333 9.44 15.29 3.00
CA ARG A 333 8.19 16.01 2.73
C ARG A 333 7.51 15.56 1.45
N THR A 334 7.54 14.29 1.18
CA THR A 334 7.04 13.67 -0.06
C THR A 334 5.64 14.14 -0.42
N THR A 335 4.75 14.27 0.57
CA THR A 335 3.36 14.70 0.36
C THR A 335 3.22 16.18 -0.03
N SER A 336 4.30 16.96 0.03
CA SER A 336 4.34 18.37 -0.39
C SER A 336 4.90 18.54 -1.81
N ILE A 337 5.25 17.46 -2.49
CA ILE A 337 5.92 17.47 -3.79
C ILE A 337 4.98 16.89 -4.85
N VAL A 338 4.97 17.54 -6.02
CA VAL A 338 4.29 17.08 -7.23
C VAL A 338 5.33 16.49 -8.18
N PRO A 339 5.53 15.16 -8.20
CA PRO A 339 6.64 14.55 -8.92
C PRO A 339 6.34 14.39 -10.42
N VAL A 340 7.34 14.64 -11.26
CA VAL A 340 7.21 14.56 -12.72
C VAL A 340 6.94 13.14 -13.20
N ASP A 341 7.60 12.15 -12.60
CA ASP A 341 7.47 10.73 -12.97
C ASP A 341 6.02 10.24 -12.80
N LEU A 342 5.39 10.49 -11.66
CA LEU A 342 3.98 10.12 -11.43
C LEU A 342 3.06 10.79 -12.46
N ASN A 343 3.28 12.07 -12.75
CA ASN A 343 2.44 12.81 -13.69
C ASN A 343 2.64 12.36 -15.14
N ALA A 344 3.85 11.92 -15.52
CA ALA A 344 4.10 11.29 -16.80
C ALA A 344 3.41 9.90 -16.92
N LEU A 345 3.39 9.12 -15.82
CA LEU A 345 2.66 7.84 -15.78
C LEU A 345 1.15 8.04 -15.86
N MET A 346 0.61 9.05 -15.19
CA MET A 346 -0.82 9.41 -15.29
C MET A 346 -1.19 9.88 -16.69
N PHE A 347 -0.33 10.63 -17.36
CA PHE A 347 -0.50 10.97 -18.79
C PHE A 347 -0.60 9.72 -19.66
N HIS A 348 0.30 8.73 -19.44
CA HIS A 348 0.25 7.47 -20.17
C HIS A 348 -1.04 6.69 -19.90
N LEU A 349 -1.51 6.66 -18.65
CA LEU A 349 -2.77 6.02 -18.27
C LEU A 349 -3.96 6.66 -19.00
N GLU A 350 -4.03 7.99 -19.05
CA GLU A 350 -5.06 8.75 -19.78
C GLU A 350 -5.01 8.44 -21.30
N LYS A 351 -3.80 8.39 -21.90
CA LYS A 351 -3.64 8.00 -23.32
C LYS A 351 -4.04 6.55 -23.57
N THR A 352 -3.76 5.65 -22.63
CA THR A 352 -4.16 4.24 -22.74
C THR A 352 -5.67 4.09 -22.63
N LEU A 353 -6.33 4.85 -21.75
CA LEU A 353 -7.79 4.89 -21.63
C LEU A 353 -8.46 5.43 -22.90
N ALA A 354 -7.89 6.46 -23.53
CA ALA A 354 -8.38 6.95 -24.82
C ALA A 354 -8.30 5.86 -25.91
N ARG A 355 -7.20 5.09 -25.97
CA ARG A 355 -7.06 3.94 -26.89
C ARG A 355 -8.05 2.82 -26.56
N ALA A 356 -8.23 2.49 -25.28
CA ALA A 356 -9.17 1.47 -24.83
C ALA A 356 -10.62 1.84 -25.17
N SER A 357 -11.03 3.09 -24.94
CA SER A 357 -12.35 3.62 -25.32
C SER A 357 -12.56 3.54 -26.83
N LYS A 358 -11.54 3.89 -27.63
CA LYS A 358 -11.60 3.76 -29.09
C LYS A 358 -11.77 2.30 -29.54
N ALA A 359 -11.01 1.37 -28.94
CA ALA A 359 -11.11 -0.06 -29.22
C ALA A 359 -12.48 -0.65 -28.82
N SER A 360 -13.14 -0.05 -27.83
CA SER A 360 -14.49 -0.41 -27.37
C SER A 360 -15.61 0.26 -28.19
N GLY A 361 -15.28 1.16 -29.14
CA GLY A 361 -16.24 1.93 -29.95
C GLY A 361 -16.82 3.14 -29.20
N ASP A 362 -16.31 3.50 -28.03
CA ASP A 362 -16.70 4.70 -27.27
C ASP A 362 -15.89 5.91 -27.73
N SER A 363 -16.36 6.59 -28.78
CA SER A 363 -15.71 7.80 -29.29
C SER A 363 -15.78 8.99 -28.32
N ALA A 364 -16.82 9.06 -27.47
CA ALA A 364 -16.96 10.14 -26.49
C ALA A 364 -15.93 9.98 -25.37
N GLY A 365 -15.79 8.79 -24.79
CA GLY A 365 -14.75 8.46 -23.81
C GLY A 365 -13.35 8.67 -24.36
N ALA A 366 -13.08 8.23 -25.60
CA ALA A 366 -11.80 8.46 -26.27
C ALA A 366 -11.44 9.95 -26.35
N THR A 367 -12.40 10.80 -26.76
CA THR A 367 -12.21 12.26 -26.82
C THR A 367 -11.98 12.86 -25.43
N GLN A 368 -12.74 12.41 -24.43
CA GLN A 368 -12.61 12.89 -23.06
C GLN A 368 -11.22 12.59 -22.47
N TYR A 369 -10.75 11.33 -22.59
CA TYR A 369 -9.44 10.95 -22.04
C TYR A 369 -8.28 11.59 -22.83
N ASP A 370 -8.40 11.79 -24.13
CA ASP A 370 -7.42 12.56 -24.90
C ASP A 370 -7.36 14.04 -24.43
N ALA A 371 -8.50 14.65 -24.11
CA ALA A 371 -8.55 16.02 -23.57
C ALA A 371 -7.88 16.09 -22.18
N LEU A 372 -8.11 15.10 -21.30
CA LEU A 372 -7.47 15.02 -19.99
C LEU A 372 -5.95 14.85 -20.12
N ALA A 373 -5.49 13.96 -21.00
CA ALA A 373 -4.07 13.77 -21.28
C ALA A 373 -3.40 15.06 -21.78
N ASN A 374 -4.03 15.76 -22.72
CA ASN A 374 -3.51 17.03 -23.25
C ASN A 374 -3.45 18.12 -22.16
N ALA A 375 -4.46 18.20 -21.30
CA ALA A 375 -4.45 19.15 -20.17
C ALA A 375 -3.32 18.82 -19.17
N ARG A 376 -3.11 17.54 -18.86
CA ARG A 376 -2.00 17.09 -18.01
C ARG A 376 -0.64 17.39 -18.62
N GLN A 377 -0.46 17.12 -19.91
CA GLN A 377 0.78 17.46 -20.61
C GLN A 377 1.08 18.96 -20.50
N GLN A 378 0.10 19.81 -20.75
CA GLN A 378 0.27 21.26 -20.58
C GLN A 378 0.62 21.66 -19.14
N ALA A 379 0.05 20.98 -18.14
CA ALA A 379 0.37 21.22 -16.75
C ALA A 379 1.81 20.77 -16.41
N ILE A 380 2.24 19.61 -16.91
CA ILE A 380 3.62 19.12 -16.77
C ILE A 380 4.61 20.13 -17.37
N GLU A 381 4.37 20.56 -18.62
CA GLU A 381 5.24 21.55 -19.29
C GLU A 381 5.28 22.87 -18.54
N LYS A 382 4.14 23.32 -18.00
CA LYS A 382 4.03 24.59 -17.29
C LYS A 382 4.70 24.60 -15.92
N TYR A 383 4.55 23.52 -15.16
CA TYR A 383 4.90 23.50 -13.73
C TYR A 383 6.17 22.71 -13.42
N LEU A 384 6.52 21.75 -14.25
CA LEU A 384 7.61 20.79 -13.98
C LEU A 384 8.77 20.92 -14.99
N TRP A 385 8.59 21.64 -16.12
CA TRP A 385 9.69 21.92 -17.03
C TRP A 385 10.46 23.18 -16.57
N ASN A 386 11.76 23.07 -16.51
CA ASN A 386 12.67 24.16 -16.16
C ASN A 386 13.43 24.63 -17.41
N ASP A 387 12.98 25.70 -18.06
CA ASP A 387 13.59 26.27 -19.27
C ASP A 387 15.05 26.66 -19.08
N LYS A 388 15.41 27.11 -17.88
CA LYS A 388 16.76 27.57 -17.58
C LYS A 388 17.75 26.43 -17.49
N GLU A 389 17.34 25.32 -16.91
CA GLU A 389 18.18 24.15 -16.67
C GLU A 389 18.06 23.10 -17.78
N GLY A 390 16.99 23.15 -18.58
CA GLY A 390 16.76 22.24 -19.71
C GLY A 390 16.35 20.82 -19.30
N TRP A 391 15.73 20.65 -18.11
CA TRP A 391 15.19 19.38 -17.65
C TRP A 391 13.90 19.55 -16.82
N TYR A 392 13.22 18.43 -16.60
CA TYR A 392 12.08 18.39 -15.70
C TYR A 392 12.52 18.33 -14.23
N ALA A 393 11.79 19.04 -13.36
CA ALA A 393 11.97 19.06 -11.91
C ALA A 393 10.63 18.88 -11.21
N ASP A 394 10.67 18.42 -9.97
CA ASP A 394 9.48 18.28 -9.12
C ASP A 394 9.04 19.62 -8.54
#